data_b6340c3f0525c30d27016f1e26aaf382
#
_entry.id   b6340c3f0525c30d27016f1e26aaf382
#
_cell.length_a   1.000
_cell.length_b   1.000
_cell.length_c   1.000
_cell.angle_alpha   90.00
_cell.angle_beta   90.00
_cell.angle_gamma   90.00
#
_symmetry.space_group_name_H-M   'P 1'
#
loop_
_entity.id
_entity.type
_entity.pdbx_description
1 polymer ?
#
loop_
_entity_poly.entity_id
_entity_poly.type
_entity_poly.pdbx_seq_one_letter_code
_entity_poly.pdbx_strand_id
1 'polypeptide(L)'
;HHLKNEKSSPQYQLKKYYPKIHTELKYKQFEKMHQSVQESLEHGVATEVFRNTIDVDFISRMYFTGMTGIKDNMFFPPEHYKMNYLMESYLEYHLRAIVTEKGLQILNKFITSNQSEK
;
A
#
# COMPACT_ATOMS: atom_id res chain seq x y z
N HIS A 1 7.79 -25.00 9.03
CA HIS A 1 8.85 -24.05 8.83
C HIS A 1 8.35 -22.59 8.79
N HIS A 2 7.46 -22.29 7.86
CA HIS A 2 6.85 -20.95 7.78
C HIS A 2 5.99 -20.64 8.98
N LEU A 3 5.24 -21.60 9.47
CA LEU A 3 4.41 -21.45 10.65
C LEU A 3 5.22 -21.09 11.88
N LYS A 4 6.39 -21.72 12.02
CA LYS A 4 7.30 -21.46 13.12
C LYS A 4 7.80 -20.01 13.07
N ASN A 5 8.20 -19.55 11.88
CA ASN A 5 8.67 -18.18 11.70
C ASN A 5 7.55 -17.17 11.96
N GLU A 6 6.34 -17.46 11.50
CA GLU A 6 5.19 -16.61 11.72
C GLU A 6 4.88 -16.46 13.20
N LYS A 7 4.84 -17.58 13.95
CA LYS A 7 4.55 -17.56 15.38
C LYS A 7 5.65 -16.91 16.22
N SER A 8 6.87 -16.90 15.72
CA SER A 8 8.00 -16.30 16.41
C SER A 8 8.27 -14.86 16.00
N SER A 9 7.54 -14.33 15.01
CA SER A 9 7.75 -12.96 14.55
C SER A 9 7.45 -11.95 15.64
N PRO A 10 8.18 -10.81 15.66
CA PRO A 10 7.88 -9.74 16.62
C PRO A 10 6.44 -9.25 16.55
N GLN A 11 5.89 -9.18 15.36
CA GLN A 11 4.50 -8.75 15.17
C GLN A 11 3.52 -9.70 15.86
N TYR A 12 3.71 -11.00 15.67
CA TYR A 12 2.86 -12.00 16.29
C TYR A 12 2.96 -11.94 17.83
N GLN A 13 4.17 -11.88 18.34
CA GLN A 13 4.42 -11.82 19.79
C GLN A 13 3.76 -10.59 20.40
N LEU A 14 3.93 -9.45 19.74
CA LEU A 14 3.38 -8.19 20.22
C LEU A 14 1.86 -8.23 20.27
N LYS A 15 1.23 -8.72 19.20
CA LYS A 15 -0.23 -8.80 19.11
C LYS A 15 -0.79 -9.74 20.19
N LYS A 16 -0.13 -10.88 20.42
CA LYS A 16 -0.61 -11.89 21.34
C LYS A 16 -0.45 -11.48 22.80
N TYR A 17 0.71 -10.96 23.16
CA TYR A 17 1.04 -10.69 24.56
C TYR A 17 0.92 -9.23 24.97
N TYR A 18 0.93 -8.31 24.01
CA TYR A 18 0.86 -6.87 24.28
C TYR A 18 -0.13 -6.21 23.31
N PRO A 19 -1.42 -6.59 23.36
CA PRO A 19 -2.38 -6.13 22.37
C PRO A 19 -2.58 -4.61 22.34
N LYS A 20 -2.49 -3.95 23.47
CA LYS A 20 -2.60 -2.48 23.52
C LYS A 20 -1.45 -1.81 22.79
N ILE A 21 -0.24 -2.29 23.05
CA ILE A 21 0.96 -1.74 22.39
C ILE A 21 0.88 -1.99 20.88
N HIS A 22 0.46 -3.20 20.50
CA HIS A 22 0.27 -3.54 19.08
C HIS A 22 -0.71 -2.58 18.41
N THR A 23 -1.83 -2.32 19.04
CA THR A 23 -2.85 -1.41 18.50
C THR A 23 -2.33 0.02 18.39
N GLU A 24 -1.61 0.49 19.40
CA GLU A 24 -1.03 1.84 19.40
C GLU A 24 0.01 2.01 18.29
N LEU A 25 0.87 1.01 18.11
CA LEU A 25 1.88 1.06 17.05
C LEU A 25 1.23 1.02 15.66
N LYS A 26 0.22 0.17 15.51
CA LYS A 26 -0.53 0.08 14.26
C LYS A 26 -1.17 1.44 13.93
N TYR A 27 -1.76 2.08 14.92
CA TYR A 27 -2.39 3.39 14.74
C TYR A 27 -1.36 4.45 14.36
N LYS A 28 -0.18 4.44 15.00
CA LYS A 28 0.90 5.38 14.67
C LYS A 28 1.41 5.17 13.26
N GLN A 29 1.54 3.91 12.83
CA GLN A 29 1.93 3.60 11.46
C GLN A 29 0.89 4.11 10.47
N PHE A 30 -0.39 3.92 10.81
CA PHE A 30 -1.48 4.44 9.99
C PHE A 30 -1.44 5.96 9.89
N GLU A 31 -1.29 6.67 11.02
CA GLU A 31 -1.26 8.13 11.01
C GLU A 31 -0.14 8.67 10.13
N LYS A 32 1.05 8.09 10.26
CA LYS A 32 2.22 8.52 9.50
C LYS A 32 2.00 8.29 8.01
N MET A 33 1.52 7.11 7.63
CA MET A 33 1.25 6.80 6.24
C MET A 33 0.11 7.65 5.69
N HIS A 34 -0.95 7.83 6.47
CA HIS A 34 -2.11 8.62 6.07
C HIS A 34 -1.70 10.05 5.73
N GLN A 35 -0.90 10.69 6.58
CA GLN A 35 -0.43 12.04 6.33
C GLN A 35 0.40 12.11 5.05
N SER A 36 1.35 11.21 4.90
CA SER A 36 2.24 11.19 3.73
C SER A 36 1.46 10.95 2.43
N VAL A 37 0.55 9.99 2.43
CA VAL A 37 -0.24 9.66 1.24
C VAL A 37 -1.20 10.80 0.93
N GLN A 38 -1.82 11.39 1.95
CA GLN A 38 -2.74 12.51 1.77
C GLN A 38 -2.04 13.69 1.09
N GLU A 39 -0.84 14.03 1.54
CA GLU A 39 -0.05 15.10 0.94
C GLU A 39 0.28 14.80 -0.53
N SER A 40 0.66 13.55 -0.82
CA SER A 40 0.95 13.11 -2.18
C SER A 40 -0.29 13.19 -3.08
N LEU A 41 -1.44 12.77 -2.56
CA LEU A 41 -2.70 12.83 -3.31
C LEU A 41 -3.10 14.27 -3.60
N GLU A 42 -2.98 15.14 -2.60
CA GLU A 42 -3.30 16.56 -2.77
C GLU A 42 -2.39 17.22 -3.80
N HIS A 43 -1.10 16.90 -3.77
CA HIS A 43 -0.15 17.38 -4.75
C HIS A 43 -0.51 16.89 -6.16
N GLY A 44 -0.87 15.62 -6.27
CA GLY A 44 -1.27 15.04 -7.55
C GLY A 44 -2.54 15.66 -8.13
N VAL A 45 -3.49 16.00 -7.26
CA VAL A 45 -4.70 16.73 -7.68
C VAL A 45 -4.31 18.13 -8.16
N ALA A 46 -3.46 18.83 -7.40
CA ALA A 46 -3.05 20.19 -7.72
C ALA A 46 -2.27 20.26 -9.05
N THR A 47 -1.52 19.21 -9.38
CA THR A 47 -0.76 19.14 -10.63
C THR A 47 -1.52 18.43 -11.76
N GLU A 48 -2.79 18.10 -11.52
CA GLU A 48 -3.68 17.46 -12.49
C GLU A 48 -3.25 16.06 -12.93
N VAL A 49 -2.41 15.42 -12.13
CA VAL A 49 -2.03 14.01 -12.33
C VAL A 49 -3.11 13.08 -11.80
N PHE A 50 -3.76 13.48 -10.71
CA PHE A 50 -4.89 12.74 -10.14
C PHE A 50 -6.18 13.52 -10.35
N ARG A 51 -7.29 12.75 -10.46
CA ARG A 51 -8.62 13.35 -10.68
C ARG A 51 -9.01 14.25 -9.50
N ASN A 52 -9.60 15.40 -9.77
CA ASN A 52 -10.06 16.30 -8.72
C ASN A 52 -11.37 15.83 -8.08
N THR A 53 -11.90 14.72 -8.52
CA THR A 53 -13.15 14.15 -7.99
C THR A 53 -12.89 13.09 -6.92
N ILE A 54 -11.64 12.79 -6.60
CA ILE A 54 -11.32 11.78 -5.59
C ILE A 54 -11.54 12.35 -4.18
N ASP A 55 -11.95 11.48 -3.28
CA ASP A 55 -11.99 11.77 -1.84
C ASP A 55 -10.62 11.39 -1.29
N VAL A 56 -9.78 12.40 -1.04
CA VAL A 56 -8.39 12.19 -0.63
C VAL A 56 -8.30 11.39 0.67
N ASP A 57 -9.16 11.71 1.64
CA ASP A 57 -9.16 10.98 2.91
C ASP A 57 -9.51 9.51 2.71
N PHE A 58 -10.58 9.25 1.95
CA PHE A 58 -11.01 7.87 1.69
C PHE A 58 -9.93 7.09 0.94
N ILE A 59 -9.36 7.68 -0.10
CA ILE A 59 -8.35 7.01 -0.92
C ILE A 59 -7.09 6.69 -0.09
N SER A 60 -6.66 7.62 0.77
CA SER A 60 -5.49 7.37 1.62
C SER A 60 -5.74 6.23 2.60
N ARG A 61 -6.95 6.16 3.16
CA ARG A 61 -7.32 5.06 4.07
C ARG A 61 -7.41 3.73 3.35
N MET A 62 -7.96 3.71 2.14
CA MET A 62 -8.03 2.50 1.32
C MET A 62 -6.63 2.04 0.90
N TYR A 63 -5.75 2.97 0.61
CA TYR A 63 -4.37 2.62 0.28
C TYR A 63 -3.70 1.90 1.45
N PHE A 64 -3.84 2.42 2.64
CA PHE A 64 -3.31 1.76 3.85
C PHE A 64 -3.94 0.39 4.06
N THR A 65 -5.26 0.30 3.90
CA THR A 65 -5.99 -0.97 4.07
C THR A 65 -5.48 -2.03 3.09
N GLY A 66 -5.31 -1.65 1.83
CA GLY A 66 -4.80 -2.57 0.82
C GLY A 66 -3.36 -2.98 1.08
N MET A 67 -2.51 -2.04 1.49
CA MET A 67 -1.12 -2.35 1.84
C MET A 67 -1.04 -3.34 2.99
N THR A 68 -1.92 -3.20 3.98
CA THR A 68 -2.01 -4.16 5.07
C THR A 68 -2.52 -5.51 4.56
N GLY A 69 -3.53 -5.48 3.68
CA GLY A 69 -4.14 -6.70 3.14
C GLY A 69 -3.21 -7.55 2.31
N ILE A 70 -2.37 -6.93 1.48
CA ILE A 70 -1.44 -7.71 0.64
C ILE A 70 -0.34 -8.39 1.45
N LYS A 71 -0.16 -7.97 2.70
CA LYS A 71 0.81 -8.59 3.62
C LYS A 71 0.19 -9.71 4.45
N ASP A 72 -1.11 -9.92 4.30
CA ASP A 72 -1.82 -10.97 5.03
C ASP A 72 -1.56 -12.32 4.35
N ASN A 73 -0.91 -13.23 5.07
CA ASN A 73 -0.52 -14.53 4.52
C ASN A 73 -1.69 -15.44 4.21
N MET A 74 -2.85 -15.17 4.82
CA MET A 74 -4.05 -15.94 4.52
C MET A 74 -4.60 -15.58 3.15
N PHE A 75 -4.64 -14.27 2.82
CA PHE A 75 -5.16 -13.82 1.54
C PHE A 75 -4.15 -13.97 0.41
N PHE A 76 -2.87 -13.80 0.73
CA PHE A 76 -1.78 -13.90 -0.24
C PHE A 76 -0.68 -14.80 0.32
N PRO A 77 -0.84 -16.13 0.18
CA PRO A 77 0.17 -17.06 0.71
C PRO A 77 1.55 -16.80 0.12
N PRO A 78 2.59 -16.66 0.96
CA PRO A 78 3.93 -16.33 0.47
C PRO A 78 4.55 -17.39 -0.41
N GLU A 79 4.04 -18.63 -0.38
CA GLU A 79 4.49 -19.68 -1.28
C GLU A 79 4.15 -19.39 -2.74
N HIS A 80 3.10 -18.59 -2.98
CA HIS A 80 2.59 -18.31 -4.32
C HIS A 80 2.77 -16.86 -4.77
N TYR A 81 3.02 -15.95 -3.82
CA TYR A 81 3.07 -14.51 -4.10
C TYR A 81 4.31 -13.89 -3.50
N LYS A 82 5.17 -13.36 -4.35
CA LYS A 82 6.34 -12.59 -3.88
C LYS A 82 5.89 -11.19 -3.47
N MET A 83 6.48 -10.69 -2.40
CA MET A 83 6.08 -9.39 -1.85
C MET A 83 6.27 -8.24 -2.84
N ASN A 84 7.40 -8.22 -3.58
CA ASN A 84 7.61 -7.15 -4.55
C ASN A 84 6.58 -7.18 -5.68
N TYR A 85 6.16 -8.36 -6.11
CA TYR A 85 5.09 -8.50 -7.09
C TYR A 85 3.78 -7.91 -6.55
N LEU A 86 3.44 -8.25 -5.30
CA LEU A 86 2.22 -7.76 -4.67
C LEU A 86 2.23 -6.23 -4.52
N MET A 87 3.34 -5.68 -4.08
CA MET A 87 3.47 -4.23 -3.90
C MET A 87 3.38 -3.48 -5.22
N GLU A 88 4.06 -3.94 -6.26
CA GLU A 88 4.00 -3.33 -7.58
C GLU A 88 2.60 -3.42 -8.17
N SER A 89 1.98 -4.59 -8.05
CA SER A 89 0.62 -4.80 -8.57
C SER A 89 -0.40 -3.94 -7.86
N TYR A 90 -0.27 -3.83 -6.55
CA TYR A 90 -1.19 -3.01 -5.76
C TYR A 90 -1.02 -1.53 -6.09
N LEU A 91 0.22 -1.06 -6.21
CA LEU A 91 0.49 0.33 -6.55
C LEU A 91 -0.09 0.68 -7.92
N GLU A 92 0.10 -0.18 -8.91
CA GLU A 92 -0.48 0.05 -10.25
C GLU A 92 -2.01 0.07 -10.18
N TYR A 93 -2.60 -0.87 -9.48
CA TYR A 93 -4.05 -0.96 -9.28
C TYR A 93 -4.58 0.33 -8.66
N HIS A 94 -3.93 0.79 -7.60
CA HIS A 94 -4.31 2.00 -6.88
C HIS A 94 -4.22 3.24 -7.79
N LEU A 95 -3.10 3.41 -8.48
CA LEU A 95 -2.88 4.59 -9.32
C LEU A 95 -3.83 4.63 -10.51
N ARG A 96 -4.10 3.49 -11.15
CA ARG A 96 -5.02 3.46 -12.29
C ARG A 96 -6.43 3.91 -11.92
N ALA A 97 -6.80 3.74 -10.66
CA ALA A 97 -8.13 4.15 -10.20
C ALA A 97 -8.27 5.67 -10.05
N ILE A 98 -7.17 6.40 -9.92
CA ILE A 98 -7.22 7.81 -9.54
C ILE A 98 -6.58 8.77 -10.54
N VAL A 99 -5.86 8.29 -11.55
CA VAL A 99 -5.15 9.15 -12.49
C VAL A 99 -6.08 9.81 -13.48
N THR A 100 -5.67 11.02 -13.93
CA THR A 100 -6.22 11.69 -15.09
C THR A 100 -5.58 11.08 -16.34
N GLU A 101 -6.00 11.57 -17.53
CA GLU A 101 -5.34 11.18 -18.79
C GLU A 101 -3.84 11.52 -18.74
N LYS A 102 -3.50 12.71 -18.23
CA LYS A 102 -2.11 13.12 -18.06
C LYS A 102 -1.37 12.16 -17.13
N GLY A 103 -1.97 11.81 -15.99
CA GLY A 103 -1.39 10.88 -15.05
C GLY A 103 -1.24 9.48 -15.62
N LEU A 104 -2.22 9.03 -16.41
CA LEU A 104 -2.16 7.71 -17.05
C LEU A 104 -0.98 7.61 -18.01
N GLN A 105 -0.73 8.66 -18.80
CA GLN A 105 0.42 8.68 -19.71
C GLN A 105 1.74 8.57 -18.95
N ILE A 106 1.86 9.29 -17.84
CA ILE A 106 3.05 9.22 -16.97
C ILE A 106 3.21 7.82 -16.40
N LEU A 107 2.13 7.25 -15.88
CA LEU A 107 2.13 5.90 -15.30
C LEU A 107 2.56 4.86 -16.32
N ASN A 108 2.02 4.92 -17.53
CA ASN A 108 2.34 3.97 -18.58
C ASN A 108 3.82 4.06 -18.99
N LYS A 109 4.38 5.25 -19.05
CA LYS A 109 5.79 5.43 -19.33
C LYS A 109 6.66 4.81 -18.23
N PHE A 110 6.26 5.01 -16.97
CA PHE A 110 6.99 4.46 -15.84
C PHE A 110 6.97 2.92 -15.86
N ILE A 111 5.82 2.32 -16.13
CA ILE A 111 5.68 0.87 -16.20
C ILE A 111 6.54 0.30 -17.34
N THR A 112 6.48 0.94 -18.51
CA THR A 112 7.27 0.51 -19.68
C THR A 112 8.76 0.57 -19.39
N SER A 113 9.25 1.65 -18.76
CA SER A 113 10.65 1.79 -18.36
C SER A 113 11.06 0.68 -17.42
N ASN A 114 10.26 0.38 -16.42
CA ASN A 114 10.57 -0.67 -15.45
C ASN A 114 10.61 -2.04 -16.10
N GLN A 115 9.71 -2.31 -17.03
CA GLN A 115 9.72 -3.58 -17.78
C GLN A 115 10.97 -3.70 -18.66
N SER A 116 11.42 -2.60 -19.26
CA SER A 116 12.60 -2.59 -20.10
C SER A 116 13.88 -2.85 -19.32
N GLU A 117 13.91 -2.48 -18.04
CA GLU A 117 15.07 -2.70 -17.18
C GLU A 117 15.18 -4.14 -16.69
N LYS A 118 14.11 -4.90 -16.79
CA LYS A 118 14.12 -6.31 -16.40
C LYS A 118 14.61 -7.18 -17.52
#